data_b1cccc6c4c15a6867b2291cd7c3b5fc4
#
_entry.id   b1cccc6c4c15a6867b2291cd7c3b5fc4
#
_cell.length_a   1.000
_cell.length_b   1.000
_cell.length_c   1.000
_cell.angle_alpha   90.00
_cell.angle_beta   90.00
_cell.angle_gamma   90.00
#
_symmetry.space_group_name_H-M   'P 1'
#
loop_
_entity.id
_entity.type
_entity.pdbx_description
1 polymer ?
#
loop_
_entity_poly.entity_id
_entity_poly.type
_entity_poly.pdbx_seq_one_letter_code
_entity_poly.pdbx_strand_id
1 'polypeptide(L)'
;RFWHGSTRKPHQYKLGDDGGCFKAALAAVCRYGGVLEHPAHSKAWDAFGIMKPTAGAGWQRDHDLGVWVCHVEQGHYGHDSRKPTWLVAAHLRRENLPELNWTKGEQRLPEWMIERYGYEKARRIGVVAMVGGKNKTAIRNATPEPFRDLLLSMARQAHNAIGQRGAACGASDAPEG
;
A
#
# COMPACT_ATOMS: atom_id res chain seq x y z
N ARG A 1 0.00 -2.43 11.97
CA ARG A 1 -0.19 -3.26 13.17
C ARG A 1 -0.22 -2.42 14.45
N PHE A 2 0.65 -1.45 14.54
CA PHE A 2 0.80 -0.57 15.72
C PHE A 2 -0.18 0.61 15.76
N TRP A 3 -0.82 0.91 14.63
CA TRP A 3 -1.75 2.04 14.49
C TRP A 3 -3.17 1.74 14.98
N HIS A 4 -3.50 0.48 15.29
CA HIS A 4 -4.85 0.10 15.73
C HIS A 4 -5.07 0.21 17.24
N GLY A 5 -4.01 0.29 18.03
CA GLY A 5 -4.10 0.07 19.45
C GLY A 5 -4.61 -1.35 19.77
N SER A 6 -4.55 -1.80 20.97
CA SER A 6 -5.12 -3.06 21.39
C SER A 6 -6.06 -2.85 22.57
N THR A 7 -7.34 -3.15 22.38
CA THR A 7 -8.30 -3.20 23.50
C THR A 7 -8.07 -4.39 24.42
N ARG A 8 -7.41 -5.46 23.91
CA ARG A 8 -7.09 -6.68 24.68
C ARG A 8 -5.76 -6.56 25.43
N LYS A 9 -4.82 -5.77 24.90
CA LYS A 9 -3.50 -5.56 25.47
C LYS A 9 -3.09 -4.08 25.34
N PRO A 10 -3.84 -3.15 25.93
CA PRO A 10 -3.65 -1.71 25.73
C PRO A 10 -2.29 -1.20 26.22
N HIS A 11 -1.62 -1.94 27.10
CA HIS A 11 -0.29 -1.62 27.63
C HIS A 11 0.85 -1.96 26.67
N GLN A 12 0.61 -2.79 25.63
CA GLN A 12 1.64 -3.27 24.72
C GLN A 12 1.70 -2.49 23.39
N TYR A 13 0.58 -1.88 22.96
CA TYR A 13 0.49 -1.23 21.66
C TYR A 13 -0.30 0.07 21.76
N LYS A 14 0.39 1.17 21.64
CA LYS A 14 -0.21 2.52 21.54
C LYS A 14 -0.42 2.89 20.08
N LEU A 15 -1.32 3.83 19.81
CA LEU A 15 -1.47 4.41 18.49
C LEU A 15 -0.16 5.14 18.11
N GLY A 16 0.38 4.83 16.93
CA GLY A 16 1.63 5.43 16.46
C GLY A 16 2.91 4.81 17.05
N ASP A 17 2.81 3.68 17.74
CA ASP A 17 3.94 2.97 18.35
C ASP A 17 4.66 2.09 17.31
N ASP A 18 5.11 2.72 16.24
CA ASP A 18 5.84 2.13 15.13
C ASP A 18 7.28 2.68 15.01
N GLY A 19 7.75 3.39 16.05
CA GLY A 19 9.05 4.06 16.04
C GLY A 19 9.17 5.20 15.01
N GLY A 20 8.03 5.72 14.53
CA GLY A 20 7.99 6.79 13.53
C GLY A 20 8.21 6.29 12.09
N CYS A 21 8.23 4.98 11.85
CA CYS A 21 8.48 4.40 10.53
C CYS A 21 7.49 4.90 9.47
N PHE A 22 6.19 4.94 9.78
CA PHE A 22 5.19 5.43 8.84
C PHE A 22 5.39 6.90 8.49
N LYS A 23 5.65 7.74 9.50
CA LYS A 23 5.93 9.18 9.31
C LYS A 23 7.13 9.39 8.40
N ALA A 24 8.22 8.68 8.67
CA ALA A 24 9.44 8.77 7.88
C ALA A 24 9.23 8.31 6.43
N ALA A 25 8.53 7.19 6.23
CA ALA A 25 8.22 6.67 4.90
C ALA A 25 7.31 7.62 4.11
N LEU A 26 6.25 8.15 4.73
CA LEU A 26 5.37 9.15 4.09
C LEU A 26 6.15 10.40 3.69
N ALA A 27 6.94 10.94 4.61
CA ALA A 27 7.77 12.12 4.35
C ALA A 27 8.78 11.89 3.21
N ALA A 28 9.41 10.72 3.17
CA ALA A 28 10.34 10.35 2.11
C ALA A 28 9.64 10.25 0.74
N VAL A 29 8.48 9.60 0.67
CA VAL A 29 7.69 9.49 -0.57
C VAL A 29 7.21 10.87 -1.04
N CYS A 30 6.69 11.71 -0.14
CA CYS A 30 6.27 13.06 -0.49
C CYS A 30 7.43 13.95 -0.96
N ARG A 31 8.62 13.78 -0.40
CA ARG A 31 9.81 14.59 -0.74
C ARG A 31 10.52 14.11 -1.99
N TYR A 32 10.74 12.81 -2.11
CA TYR A 32 11.61 12.22 -3.13
C TYR A 32 10.85 11.46 -4.22
N GLY A 33 9.52 11.45 -4.16
CA GLY A 33 8.71 10.64 -5.05
C GLY A 33 8.71 9.17 -4.68
N GLY A 34 7.78 8.43 -5.24
CA GLY A 34 7.67 7.00 -5.04
C GLY A 34 6.28 6.55 -4.62
N VAL A 35 6.24 5.37 -4.02
CA VAL A 35 4.99 4.73 -3.59
C VAL A 35 5.12 4.24 -2.14
N LEU A 36 4.13 4.55 -1.32
CA LEU A 36 3.95 3.99 0.02
C LEU A 36 2.80 2.97 -0.02
N GLU A 37 3.08 1.76 0.43
CA GLU A 37 2.10 0.70 0.63
C GLU A 37 1.76 0.55 2.11
N HIS A 38 0.49 0.46 2.45
CA HIS A 38 0.06 0.22 3.82
C HIS A 38 -1.27 -0.54 3.85
N PRO A 39 -1.51 -1.40 4.87
CA PRO A 39 -2.79 -2.08 5.00
C PRO A 39 -3.97 -1.10 4.98
N ALA A 40 -5.00 -1.43 4.22
CA ALA A 40 -6.22 -0.65 4.19
C ALA A 40 -6.86 -0.53 5.58
N HIS A 41 -7.60 0.55 5.80
CA HIS A 41 -8.26 0.87 7.07
C HIS A 41 -7.31 1.09 8.26
N SER A 42 -6.03 1.33 7.99
CA SER A 42 -5.09 1.73 9.03
C SER A 42 -5.42 3.13 9.57
N LYS A 43 -5.37 3.28 10.87
CA LYS A 43 -5.53 4.58 11.53
C LYS A 43 -4.38 5.56 11.24
N ALA A 44 -3.30 5.11 10.63
CA ALA A 44 -2.23 5.98 10.15
C ALA A 44 -2.76 7.02 9.16
N TRP A 45 -3.73 6.65 8.30
CA TRP A 45 -4.36 7.59 7.37
C TRP A 45 -5.02 8.77 8.09
N ASP A 46 -5.81 8.50 9.14
CA ASP A 46 -6.42 9.56 9.96
C ASP A 46 -5.37 10.41 10.67
N ALA A 47 -4.37 9.75 11.26
CA ALA A 47 -3.34 10.42 12.06
C ALA A 47 -2.45 11.37 11.24
N PHE A 48 -2.29 11.12 9.95
CA PHE A 48 -1.51 11.96 9.03
C PHE A 48 -2.35 12.74 8.02
N GLY A 49 -3.68 12.77 8.19
CA GLY A 49 -4.57 13.55 7.32
C GLY A 49 -4.58 13.08 5.86
N ILE A 50 -4.27 11.81 5.60
CA ILE A 50 -4.25 11.27 4.24
C ILE A 50 -5.68 10.92 3.83
N MET A 51 -6.10 11.34 2.64
CA MET A 51 -7.40 10.99 2.08
C MET A 51 -7.56 9.46 1.99
N LYS A 52 -8.64 8.93 2.56
CA LYS A 52 -8.95 7.50 2.48
C LYS A 52 -9.54 7.18 1.11
N PRO A 53 -8.88 6.31 0.33
CA PRO A 53 -9.39 5.98 -0.98
C PRO A 53 -10.62 5.08 -0.89
N THR A 54 -11.57 5.33 -1.78
CA THR A 54 -12.76 4.51 -1.95
C THR A 54 -12.44 3.26 -2.76
N ALA A 55 -12.84 2.10 -2.27
CA ALA A 55 -12.67 0.85 -3.01
C ALA A 55 -13.43 0.91 -4.35
N GLY A 56 -12.78 0.48 -5.43
CA GLY A 56 -13.35 0.49 -6.77
C GLY A 56 -13.27 1.83 -7.51
N ALA A 57 -12.87 2.91 -6.86
CA ALA A 57 -12.86 4.24 -7.47
C ALA A 57 -11.56 4.57 -8.26
N GLY A 58 -10.63 3.64 -8.35
CA GLY A 58 -9.35 3.89 -9.02
C GLY A 58 -8.44 4.84 -8.25
N TRP A 59 -7.56 5.52 -8.97
CA TRP A 59 -6.70 6.56 -8.42
C TRP A 59 -7.48 7.84 -8.13
N GLN A 60 -7.38 8.31 -6.89
CA GLN A 60 -8.01 9.52 -6.40
C GLN A 60 -6.95 10.53 -5.98
N ARG A 61 -7.19 11.82 -6.22
CA ARG A 61 -6.25 12.88 -5.87
C ARG A 61 -6.48 13.34 -4.45
N ASP A 62 -5.47 13.23 -3.61
CA ASP A 62 -5.38 13.94 -2.33
C ASP A 62 -4.78 15.33 -2.62
N HIS A 63 -5.62 16.36 -2.55
CA HIS A 63 -5.22 17.73 -2.90
C HIS A 63 -4.39 18.38 -1.79
N ASP A 64 -4.60 18.00 -0.53
CA ASP A 64 -3.91 18.59 0.62
C ASP A 64 -2.44 18.17 0.64
N LEU A 65 -2.18 16.89 0.40
CA LEU A 65 -0.82 16.34 0.31
C LEU A 65 -0.22 16.41 -1.10
N GLY A 66 -1.03 16.68 -2.12
CA GLY A 66 -0.57 16.69 -3.49
C GLY A 66 -0.15 15.31 -4.02
N VAL A 67 -0.75 14.24 -3.53
CA VAL A 67 -0.44 12.86 -3.90
C VAL A 67 -1.64 12.16 -4.54
N TRP A 68 -1.40 11.00 -5.13
CA TRP A 68 -2.45 10.08 -5.57
C TRP A 68 -2.62 8.97 -4.54
N VAL A 69 -3.84 8.57 -4.29
CA VAL A 69 -4.18 7.46 -3.41
C VAL A 69 -5.10 6.48 -4.10
N CYS A 70 -5.00 5.20 -3.77
CA CYS A 70 -5.95 4.20 -4.26
C CYS A 70 -6.12 3.05 -3.27
N HIS A 71 -7.21 2.31 -3.45
CA HIS A 71 -7.47 1.04 -2.80
C HIS A 71 -7.26 -0.10 -3.79
N VAL A 72 -6.46 -1.07 -3.42
CA VAL A 72 -6.16 -2.27 -4.23
C VAL A 72 -6.13 -3.50 -3.34
N GLU A 73 -6.46 -4.66 -3.89
CA GLU A 73 -6.37 -5.92 -3.16
C GLU A 73 -5.26 -6.79 -3.74
N GLN A 74 -4.29 -7.18 -2.90
CA GLN A 74 -3.11 -7.95 -3.34
C GLN A 74 -3.45 -9.38 -3.78
N GLY A 75 -4.67 -9.86 -3.50
CA GLY A 75 -5.17 -11.13 -4.02
C GLY A 75 -5.15 -11.22 -5.55
N HIS A 76 -5.34 -10.09 -6.26
CA HIS A 76 -5.21 -10.02 -7.72
C HIS A 76 -3.78 -10.26 -8.23
N TYR A 77 -2.80 -10.11 -7.35
CA TYR A 77 -1.37 -10.24 -7.67
C TYR A 77 -0.75 -11.54 -7.13
N GLY A 78 -1.58 -12.45 -6.60
CA GLY A 78 -1.11 -13.76 -6.14
C GLY A 78 -0.98 -13.92 -4.62
N HIS A 79 -1.41 -12.94 -3.82
CA HIS A 79 -1.51 -13.16 -2.38
C HIS A 79 -2.65 -14.14 -2.06
N ASP A 80 -2.42 -15.06 -1.10
CA ASP A 80 -3.42 -16.09 -0.72
C ASP A 80 -4.70 -15.51 -0.10
N SER A 81 -4.63 -14.33 0.47
CA SER A 81 -5.79 -13.58 0.95
C SER A 81 -6.00 -12.33 0.11
N ARG A 82 -7.18 -11.73 0.20
CA ARG A 82 -7.45 -10.46 -0.49
C ARG A 82 -6.41 -9.39 -0.18
N LYS A 83 -6.00 -9.28 1.09
CA LYS A 83 -5.03 -8.29 1.60
C LYS A 83 -5.32 -6.88 1.07
N PRO A 84 -6.45 -6.28 1.48
CA PRO A 84 -6.79 -4.94 1.07
C PRO A 84 -5.70 -3.96 1.51
N THR A 85 -5.30 -3.11 0.58
CA THR A 85 -4.11 -2.28 0.67
C THR A 85 -4.43 -0.89 0.16
N TRP A 86 -3.92 0.13 0.82
CA TRP A 86 -3.93 1.50 0.36
C TRP A 86 -2.55 1.92 -0.09
N LEU A 87 -2.50 2.60 -1.24
CA LEU A 87 -1.29 3.16 -1.80
C LEU A 87 -1.32 4.68 -1.75
N VAL A 88 -0.15 5.27 -1.50
CA VAL A 88 0.14 6.67 -1.75
C VAL A 88 1.19 6.73 -2.85
N ALA A 89 0.94 7.49 -3.91
CA ALA A 89 1.89 7.69 -5.00
C ALA A 89 2.17 9.19 -5.16
N ALA A 90 3.44 9.59 -5.01
CA ALA A 90 3.88 10.97 -5.11
C ALA A 90 4.79 11.19 -6.32
N HIS A 91 4.74 12.40 -6.87
CA HIS A 91 5.51 12.85 -8.04
C HIS A 91 5.22 12.08 -9.34
N LEU A 92 4.09 11.38 -9.40
CA LEU A 92 3.57 10.78 -10.62
C LEU A 92 2.48 11.67 -11.23
N ARG A 93 2.46 11.80 -12.55
CA ARG A 93 1.38 12.42 -13.31
C ARG A 93 0.25 11.41 -13.47
N ARG A 94 -0.98 11.89 -13.72
CA ARG A 94 -2.15 11.02 -13.90
C ARG A 94 -1.95 9.99 -15.02
N GLU A 95 -1.34 10.40 -16.11
CA GLU A 95 -1.04 9.57 -17.29
C GLU A 95 0.00 8.47 -17.01
N ASN A 96 0.83 8.63 -15.99
CA ASN A 96 1.87 7.68 -15.60
C ASN A 96 1.42 6.71 -14.49
N LEU A 97 0.19 6.86 -13.99
CA LEU A 97 -0.37 5.93 -13.04
C LEU A 97 -0.89 4.69 -13.77
N PRO A 98 -0.48 3.49 -13.37
CA PRO A 98 -0.95 2.28 -14.00
C PRO A 98 -2.44 2.06 -13.75
N GLU A 99 -3.11 1.46 -14.71
CA GLU A 99 -4.43 0.90 -14.47
C GLU A 99 -4.29 -0.38 -13.65
N LEU A 100 -5.00 -0.46 -12.53
CA LEU A 100 -4.95 -1.60 -11.63
C LEU A 100 -6.30 -2.32 -11.63
N ASN A 101 -6.34 -3.50 -11.03
CA ASN A 101 -7.62 -4.16 -10.82
C ASN A 101 -8.31 -3.55 -9.58
N TRP A 102 -9.37 -2.79 -9.82
CA TRP A 102 -10.14 -2.09 -8.78
C TRP A 102 -11.24 -2.93 -8.15
N THR A 103 -11.42 -4.16 -8.64
CA THR A 103 -12.45 -5.06 -8.13
C THR A 103 -11.99 -5.73 -6.83
N LYS A 104 -12.93 -6.40 -6.20
CA LYS A 104 -12.65 -7.18 -5.00
C LYS A 104 -11.78 -8.38 -5.36
N GLY A 105 -10.63 -8.50 -4.71
CA GLY A 105 -9.68 -9.57 -4.95
C GLY A 105 -10.21 -10.95 -4.59
N GLU A 106 -9.72 -11.94 -5.29
CA GLU A 106 -10.00 -13.33 -4.99
C GLU A 106 -9.21 -13.80 -3.77
N GLN A 107 -9.77 -14.76 -3.08
CA GLN A 107 -9.14 -15.46 -1.98
C GLN A 107 -8.83 -16.88 -2.43
N ARG A 108 -7.57 -17.26 -2.43
CA ARG A 108 -7.16 -18.63 -2.71
C ARG A 108 -7.34 -19.46 -1.46
N LEU A 109 -8.09 -20.54 -1.59
CA LEU A 109 -8.32 -21.49 -0.50
C LEU A 109 -7.53 -22.76 -0.79
N PRO A 110 -6.51 -23.10 0.03
CA PRO A 110 -5.81 -24.35 -0.08
C PRO A 110 -6.77 -25.54 0.07
N GLU A 111 -6.55 -26.61 -0.68
CA GLU A 111 -7.40 -27.80 -0.70
C GLU A 111 -7.58 -28.41 0.71
N TRP A 112 -6.48 -28.53 1.48
CA TRP A 112 -6.53 -29.01 2.86
C TRP A 112 -7.49 -28.22 3.77
N MET A 113 -7.68 -26.94 3.45
CA MET A 113 -8.56 -26.05 4.22
C MET A 113 -10.03 -26.31 3.86
N ILE A 114 -10.30 -26.54 2.59
CA ILE A 114 -11.63 -26.91 2.09
C ILE A 114 -12.02 -28.28 2.64
N GLU A 115 -11.13 -29.27 2.59
CA GLU A 115 -11.34 -30.59 3.14
C GLU A 115 -11.64 -30.56 4.64
N ARG A 116 -10.88 -29.77 5.40
CA ARG A 116 -11.02 -29.74 6.85
C ARG A 116 -12.23 -28.96 7.35
N TYR A 117 -12.63 -27.92 6.69
CA TYR A 117 -13.64 -26.97 7.21
C TYR A 117 -14.86 -26.82 6.31
N GLY A 118 -14.85 -27.37 5.10
CA GLY A 118 -15.83 -27.11 4.05
C GLY A 118 -15.64 -25.75 3.40
N TYR A 119 -16.01 -25.61 2.12
CA TYR A 119 -15.76 -24.42 1.29
C TYR A 119 -16.29 -23.13 1.93
N GLU A 120 -17.54 -23.11 2.38
CA GLU A 120 -18.17 -21.90 2.92
C GLU A 120 -17.48 -21.39 4.18
N LYS A 121 -17.10 -22.32 5.07
CA LYS A 121 -16.39 -21.96 6.30
C LYS A 121 -14.97 -21.52 6.01
N ALA A 122 -14.26 -22.22 5.12
CA ALA A 122 -12.93 -21.85 4.66
C ALA A 122 -12.91 -20.45 4.03
N ARG A 123 -13.87 -20.17 3.15
CA ARG A 123 -14.04 -18.84 2.50
C ARG A 123 -14.28 -17.72 3.51
N ARG A 124 -15.11 -17.97 4.52
CA ARG A 124 -15.42 -16.98 5.56
C ARG A 124 -14.25 -16.68 6.47
N ILE A 125 -13.46 -17.69 6.83
CA ILE A 125 -12.35 -17.56 7.78
C ILE A 125 -11.09 -16.98 7.08
N GLY A 126 -10.83 -17.41 5.84
CA GLY A 126 -9.68 -16.99 5.06
C GLY A 126 -8.36 -17.65 5.49
N VAL A 127 -7.46 -17.81 4.55
CA VAL A 127 -6.18 -18.52 4.72
C VAL A 127 -5.35 -17.94 5.85
N VAL A 128 -5.23 -16.62 5.92
CA VAL A 128 -4.36 -15.95 6.90
C VAL A 128 -4.81 -16.13 8.34
N ALA A 129 -6.12 -16.31 8.59
CA ALA A 129 -6.63 -16.57 9.92
C ALA A 129 -6.36 -18.02 10.38
N MET A 130 -6.22 -18.94 9.42
CA MET A 130 -6.05 -20.38 9.66
C MET A 130 -4.60 -20.82 9.76
N VAL A 131 -3.68 -20.12 9.12
CA VAL A 131 -2.25 -20.41 9.25
C VAL A 131 -1.84 -20.11 10.69
N GLY A 132 -1.71 -21.16 11.51
CA GLY A 132 -1.13 -21.07 12.84
C GLY A 132 0.39 -21.08 12.82
N GLY A 133 1.01 -20.83 13.99
CA GLY A 133 2.45 -21.00 14.18
C GLY A 133 3.33 -19.86 13.69
N LYS A 134 4.63 -20.13 13.62
CA LYS A 134 5.68 -19.14 13.34
C LYS A 134 5.56 -18.46 11.95
N ASN A 135 5.03 -19.17 10.96
CA ASN A 135 4.92 -18.69 9.57
C ASN A 135 3.73 -17.76 9.31
N LYS A 136 2.78 -17.66 10.25
CA LYS A 136 1.58 -16.81 10.08
C LYS A 136 1.92 -15.34 9.75
N THR A 137 2.88 -14.79 10.43
CA THR A 137 3.30 -13.39 10.24
C THR A 137 4.00 -13.22 8.89
N ALA A 138 4.85 -14.16 8.50
CA ALA A 138 5.54 -14.14 7.22
C ALA A 138 4.55 -14.19 6.05
N ILE A 139 3.63 -15.15 6.04
CA ILE A 139 2.60 -15.29 5.00
C ILE A 139 1.71 -14.04 4.92
N ARG A 140 1.27 -13.53 6.06
CA ARG A 140 0.41 -12.34 6.08
C ARG A 140 1.12 -11.08 5.58
N ASN A 141 2.42 -10.94 5.88
CA ASN A 141 3.21 -9.77 5.51
C ASN A 141 3.83 -9.89 4.12
N ALA A 142 3.86 -11.09 3.54
CA ALA A 142 4.39 -11.31 2.20
C ALA A 142 3.74 -10.35 1.20
N THR A 143 4.55 -9.78 0.33
CA THR A 143 4.10 -8.99 -0.81
C THR A 143 4.36 -9.83 -2.06
N PRO A 144 3.33 -10.17 -2.85
CA PRO A 144 3.50 -10.93 -4.07
C PRO A 144 4.50 -10.26 -5.02
N GLU A 145 5.31 -11.06 -5.71
CA GLU A 145 6.31 -10.51 -6.64
C GLU A 145 5.73 -9.61 -7.72
N PRO A 146 4.60 -9.96 -8.39
CA PRO A 146 4.01 -9.07 -9.38
C PRO A 146 3.58 -7.72 -8.78
N PHE A 147 3.10 -7.71 -7.53
CA PHE A 147 2.73 -6.47 -6.86
C PHE A 147 3.96 -5.65 -6.45
N ARG A 148 4.99 -6.29 -5.93
CA ARG A 148 6.28 -5.65 -5.63
C ARG A 148 6.87 -5.00 -6.87
N ASP A 149 6.89 -5.71 -8.01
CA ASP A 149 7.48 -5.22 -9.24
C ASP A 149 6.70 -4.04 -9.83
N LEU A 150 5.37 -4.06 -9.68
CA LEU A 150 4.51 -2.93 -9.99
C LEU A 150 4.89 -1.69 -9.17
N LEU A 151 5.01 -1.82 -7.84
CA LEU A 151 5.38 -0.71 -6.96
C LEU A 151 6.77 -0.17 -7.27
N LEU A 152 7.74 -1.05 -7.56
CA LEU A 152 9.09 -0.65 -7.97
C LEU A 152 9.10 0.09 -9.31
N SER A 153 8.29 -0.33 -10.27
CA SER A 153 8.13 0.36 -11.55
C SER A 153 7.61 1.78 -11.36
N MET A 154 6.56 1.94 -10.55
CA MET A 154 6.00 3.25 -10.21
C MET A 154 7.03 4.15 -9.49
N ALA A 155 7.77 3.58 -8.54
CA ALA A 155 8.78 4.34 -7.80
C ALA A 155 9.91 4.84 -8.71
N ARG A 156 10.37 4.02 -9.67
CA ARG A 156 11.37 4.42 -10.68
C ARG A 156 10.85 5.54 -11.57
N GLN A 157 9.60 5.47 -12.01
CA GLN A 157 8.98 6.54 -12.82
C GLN A 157 8.89 7.87 -12.05
N ALA A 158 8.48 7.81 -10.76
CA ALA A 158 8.43 8.99 -9.91
C ALA A 158 9.81 9.62 -9.73
N HIS A 159 10.85 8.82 -9.52
CA HIS A 159 12.23 9.29 -9.38
C HIS A 159 12.73 9.96 -10.66
N ASN A 160 12.51 9.36 -11.82
CA ASN A 160 12.90 9.92 -13.11
C ASN A 160 12.21 11.26 -13.40
N ALA A 161 10.94 11.40 -13.01
CA ALA A 161 10.18 12.65 -13.19
C ALA A 161 10.76 13.83 -12.36
N ILE A 162 11.36 13.55 -11.21
CA ILE A 162 12.04 14.58 -10.39
C ILE A 162 13.36 14.97 -11.02
N GLY A 163 14.15 14.01 -11.49
CA GLY A 163 15.42 14.27 -12.16
C GLY A 163 15.27 15.17 -13.40
N GLN A 164 14.24 14.94 -14.19
CA GLN A 164 13.93 15.77 -15.37
C GLN A 164 13.52 17.20 -15.02
N ARG A 165 12.81 17.42 -13.91
CA ARG A 165 12.44 18.76 -13.45
C ARG A 165 13.66 19.55 -12.95
N GLY A 166 14.59 18.90 -12.27
CA GLY A 166 15.84 19.51 -11.83
C GLY A 166 16.73 19.93 -12.99
N ALA A 167 16.81 19.12 -14.04
CA ALA A 167 17.58 19.43 -15.24
C ALA A 167 16.98 20.59 -16.07
N ALA A 168 15.65 20.70 -16.13
CA ALA A 168 14.97 21.77 -16.84
C ALA A 168 15.12 23.15 -16.15
N CYS A 169 15.22 23.17 -14.82
CA CYS A 169 15.40 24.41 -14.06
C CYS A 169 16.85 24.93 -14.11
N GLY A 170 17.84 24.08 -14.39
CA GLY A 170 19.25 24.46 -14.49
C GLY A 170 19.69 24.98 -15.88
N ALA A 171 18.83 24.86 -16.88
CA ALA A 171 19.18 25.27 -18.27
C ALA A 171 18.82 26.71 -18.62
N SER A 172 18.18 27.48 -17.72
CA SER A 172 17.73 28.86 -18.00
C SER A 172 18.69 29.96 -17.54
N ASP A 173 19.82 29.66 -16.92
CA ASP A 173 20.77 30.63 -16.37
C ASP A 173 22.11 30.65 -17.13
N ALA A 174 22.11 30.51 -18.48
CA ALA A 174 23.27 30.89 -19.28
C ALA A 174 23.15 32.38 -19.66
N PRO A 175 24.01 33.29 -19.15
CA PRO A 175 24.02 34.67 -19.62
C PRO A 175 24.47 34.68 -21.09
N GLU A 176 23.63 35.24 -21.95
CA GLU A 176 24.08 35.65 -23.28
C GLU A 176 25.14 36.73 -23.11
N GLY A 177 26.39 36.40 -23.44
CA GLY A 177 27.51 37.31 -23.51
C GLY A 177 27.58 38.04 -24.84
#